data_0f380c4bb527fc7cae8054f8d8f06e69
#
_entry.id   0f380c4bb527fc7cae8054f8d8f06e69
#
_cell.length_a   1.000
_cell.length_b   1.000
_cell.length_c   1.000
_cell.angle_alpha   90.00
_cell.angle_beta   90.00
_cell.angle_gamma   90.00
#
_symmetry.space_group_name_H-M   'P 1'
#
loop_
_entity.id
_entity.type
_entity.pdbx_description
1 polymer ?
#
loop_
_entity_poly.entity_id
_entity_poly.type
_entity_poly.pdbx_seq_one_letter_code
_entity_poly.pdbx_strand_id
1 'polypeptide(L)'
;MAAEEDVRMTEVTGPFRQVLFISAGASHSIALLSGNIVCSWGRGEDGQLGHGDAEDRLSPTRLSALDGLDIISVTCGADHTTAYSLSGTEVYSWGWGDFGRLGHGDFSDLFTPQPIKALHGLRIKQIACGDSHCLAVTMEGEVQSWGRNQNGQLGLGSIEDSLVPQKIQAFQGISIKMVAAGAEHTAAVSEDGALYGWGWGQYGNLGLGDRNDRLVPEKVSTLNGEKMNMVACGWRHTISVSDTGRLYTYGWSKYGQLGHGDFEDHLVPHKVESLADSFIKQIAGGWRHTMALTSDGKLYGWGWNKFGQVGVGDNADHCSPVLVKFPHEQKVVQVSCGWRHTLAITEEKNVFSWGRGTNGQLGHGESTDRNVPKIIEALSVDGSSGQQIESSKLDPLSGKTWVSPTERYAIVPDESGQTVHSGKGNGGDVSVPENDVKRIRM
;
A
#
# COMPACT_ATOMS: atom_id res chain seq x y z
N MET A 1 12.04 40.12 -43.58
CA MET A 1 12.77 39.62 -42.42
C MET A 1 11.80 39.59 -41.26
N ALA A 2 11.11 38.51 -41.12
CA ALA A 2 10.24 38.25 -39.98
C ALA A 2 11.12 37.70 -38.87
N ALA A 3 11.13 38.40 -37.74
CA ALA A 3 11.78 37.93 -36.54
C ALA A 3 11.04 36.68 -36.05
N GLU A 4 11.72 35.55 -36.04
CA GLU A 4 11.30 34.40 -35.26
C GLU A 4 11.32 34.84 -33.80
N GLU A 5 10.16 35.09 -33.23
CA GLU A 5 9.98 35.13 -31.82
C GLU A 5 10.22 33.72 -31.31
N ASP A 6 11.39 33.56 -30.78
CA ASP A 6 11.77 32.44 -29.93
C ASP A 6 10.78 32.43 -28.73
N VAL A 7 9.71 31.67 -28.87
CA VAL A 7 8.82 31.39 -27.78
C VAL A 7 9.64 30.51 -26.82
N ARG A 8 10.46 31.15 -26.02
CA ARG A 8 10.95 30.56 -24.77
C ARG A 8 9.70 30.21 -24.02
N MET A 9 9.40 28.89 -24.02
CA MET A 9 8.51 28.33 -23.05
C MET A 9 9.08 28.77 -21.71
N THR A 10 8.50 29.80 -21.13
CA THR A 10 8.79 30.17 -19.76
C THR A 10 8.62 28.91 -18.97
N GLU A 11 9.71 28.44 -18.42
CA GLU A 11 9.67 27.41 -17.39
C GLU A 11 8.59 27.85 -16.43
N VAL A 12 7.50 27.12 -16.42
CA VAL A 12 6.45 27.36 -15.46
C VAL A 12 7.08 26.95 -14.14
N THR A 13 7.63 27.94 -13.45
CA THR A 13 8.17 27.81 -12.10
C THR A 13 7.00 27.63 -11.14
N GLY A 14 6.29 26.56 -11.32
CA GLY A 14 5.22 26.12 -10.43
C GLY A 14 5.40 24.64 -10.20
N PRO A 15 4.72 24.08 -9.22
CA PRO A 15 4.86 22.67 -8.84
C PRO A 15 4.27 21.76 -9.92
N PHE A 16 4.89 21.77 -11.08
CA PHE A 16 4.39 21.15 -12.29
C PHE A 16 4.30 19.64 -12.21
N ARG A 17 4.92 19.00 -11.20
CA ARG A 17 4.89 17.57 -10.99
C ARG A 17 5.06 17.23 -9.54
N GLN A 18 4.20 17.83 -8.76
CA GLN A 18 4.12 17.44 -7.37
C GLN A 18 3.67 15.99 -7.25
N VAL A 19 4.29 15.25 -6.41
CA VAL A 19 3.81 13.92 -6.05
C VAL A 19 2.55 14.08 -5.20
N LEU A 20 1.49 13.46 -5.66
CA LEU A 20 0.18 13.53 -5.02
C LEU A 20 -0.11 12.30 -4.18
N PHE A 21 0.42 11.14 -4.60
CA PHE A 21 0.14 9.88 -3.97
C PHE A 21 1.30 8.89 -4.19
N ILE A 22 1.55 8.05 -3.21
CA ILE A 22 2.57 7.00 -3.26
C ILE A 22 2.00 5.67 -2.80
N SER A 23 2.55 4.58 -3.33
CA SER A 23 2.26 3.23 -2.85
C SER A 23 3.50 2.34 -3.00
N ALA A 24 3.74 1.50 -2.03
CA ALA A 24 4.86 0.57 -2.00
C ALA A 24 4.38 -0.88 -2.05
N GLY A 25 4.97 -1.68 -2.92
CA GLY A 25 4.77 -3.11 -3.00
C GLY A 25 5.86 -3.90 -2.27
N ALA A 26 5.99 -5.19 -2.57
CA ALA A 26 7.03 -6.01 -1.95
C ALA A 26 8.43 -5.44 -2.21
N SER A 27 8.74 -5.18 -3.46
CA SER A 27 10.04 -4.67 -3.90
C SER A 27 9.91 -3.64 -5.02
N HIS A 28 8.75 -3.01 -5.14
CA HIS A 28 8.52 -1.94 -6.11
C HIS A 28 7.77 -0.78 -5.47
N SER A 29 7.77 0.33 -6.15
CA SER A 29 7.16 1.58 -5.70
C SER A 29 6.48 2.27 -6.87
N ILE A 30 5.45 3.03 -6.58
CA ILE A 30 4.69 3.80 -7.57
C ILE A 30 4.32 5.16 -7.00
N ALA A 31 4.29 6.16 -7.85
CA ALA A 31 3.85 7.50 -7.50
C ALA A 31 2.92 8.06 -8.56
N LEU A 32 1.90 8.76 -8.10
CA LEU A 32 1.02 9.59 -8.92
C LEU A 32 1.46 11.04 -8.76
N LEU A 33 1.73 11.69 -9.88
CA LEU A 33 2.14 13.09 -9.95
C LEU A 33 1.01 13.95 -10.49
N SER A 34 1.09 15.25 -10.23
CA SER A 34 0.19 16.24 -10.87
C SER A 34 0.20 16.10 -12.39
N GLY A 35 -0.93 16.35 -13.03
CA GLY A 35 -1.11 16.09 -14.46
C GLY A 35 -1.43 14.64 -14.81
N ASN A 36 -1.83 13.83 -13.83
CA ASN A 36 -2.17 12.41 -13.98
C ASN A 36 -1.01 11.54 -14.49
N ILE A 37 0.21 11.94 -14.18
CA ILE A 37 1.42 11.21 -14.55
C ILE A 37 1.72 10.17 -13.49
N VAL A 38 1.98 8.94 -13.92
CA VAL A 38 2.34 7.82 -13.05
C VAL A 38 3.79 7.43 -13.29
N CYS A 39 4.54 7.21 -12.21
CA CYS A 39 5.91 6.71 -12.25
C CYS A 39 6.03 5.46 -11.38
N SER A 40 6.76 4.46 -11.85
CA SER A 40 7.03 3.24 -11.10
C SER A 40 8.53 2.91 -11.13
N TRP A 41 9.02 2.24 -10.10
CA TRP A 41 10.42 1.85 -9.95
C TRP A 41 10.55 0.66 -9.01
N GLY A 42 11.74 0.08 -8.98
CA GLY A 42 12.04 -1.12 -8.22
C GLY A 42 12.06 -2.38 -9.06
N ARG A 43 11.60 -3.47 -8.48
CA ARG A 43 11.60 -4.78 -9.14
C ARG A 43 10.56 -4.85 -10.26
N GLY A 44 10.96 -5.34 -11.43
CA GLY A 44 10.11 -5.44 -12.62
C GLY A 44 9.93 -6.84 -13.19
N GLU A 45 10.49 -7.86 -12.55
CA GLU A 45 10.58 -9.23 -13.11
C GLU A 45 9.21 -9.85 -13.44
N ASP A 46 8.18 -9.54 -12.67
CA ASP A 46 6.82 -10.06 -12.88
C ASP A 46 5.90 -9.08 -13.65
N GLY A 47 6.46 -8.01 -14.19
CA GLY A 47 5.71 -6.97 -14.91
C GLY A 47 5.04 -5.94 -14.00
N GLN A 48 5.30 -5.95 -12.70
CA GLN A 48 4.64 -5.07 -11.71
C GLN A 48 4.89 -3.58 -11.94
N LEU A 49 5.91 -3.21 -12.72
CA LEU A 49 6.17 -1.81 -13.08
C LEU A 49 5.34 -1.32 -14.26
N GLY A 50 4.88 -2.22 -15.14
CA GLY A 50 3.99 -1.90 -16.24
C GLY A 50 4.64 -1.31 -17.49
N HIS A 51 5.98 -1.36 -17.60
CA HIS A 51 6.73 -0.72 -18.71
C HIS A 51 6.82 -1.57 -19.98
N GLY A 52 6.21 -2.75 -20.01
CA GLY A 52 6.25 -3.66 -21.18
C GLY A 52 7.44 -4.60 -21.20
N ASP A 53 8.26 -4.63 -20.16
CA ASP A 53 9.41 -5.50 -20.00
C ASP A 53 9.49 -6.08 -18.57
N ALA A 54 10.49 -6.91 -18.32
CA ALA A 54 10.76 -7.51 -17.01
C ALA A 54 11.97 -6.90 -16.30
N GLU A 55 12.36 -5.69 -16.70
CA GLU A 55 13.55 -5.02 -16.17
C GLU A 55 13.26 -4.25 -14.90
N ASP A 56 14.19 -4.32 -13.95
CA ASP A 56 14.17 -3.48 -12.77
C ASP A 56 14.45 -2.01 -13.15
N ARG A 57 13.91 -1.09 -12.38
CA ARG A 57 14.18 0.35 -12.50
C ARG A 57 14.75 0.87 -11.19
N LEU A 58 15.95 1.43 -11.23
CA LEU A 58 16.61 2.00 -10.04
C LEU A 58 16.12 3.42 -9.71
N SER A 59 15.43 4.04 -10.64
CA SER A 59 14.91 5.40 -10.53
C SER A 59 13.45 5.46 -10.98
N PRO A 60 12.66 6.39 -10.45
CA PRO A 60 11.31 6.63 -10.92
C PRO A 60 11.27 6.77 -12.44
N THR A 61 10.43 5.95 -13.08
CA THR A 61 10.29 5.90 -14.54
C THR A 61 8.83 6.12 -14.90
N ARG A 62 8.56 7.05 -15.80
CA ARG A 62 7.20 7.34 -16.26
C ARG A 62 6.56 6.10 -16.89
N LEU A 63 5.36 5.80 -16.45
CA LEU A 63 4.54 4.74 -17.00
C LEU A 63 3.68 5.31 -18.14
N SER A 64 4.25 5.35 -19.33
CA SER A 64 3.64 5.98 -20.48
C SER A 64 2.35 5.29 -20.96
N ALA A 65 2.17 4.01 -20.65
CA ALA A 65 0.95 3.28 -20.96
C ALA A 65 -0.31 3.84 -20.28
N LEU A 66 -0.16 4.63 -19.22
CA LEU A 66 -1.28 5.30 -18.53
C LEU A 66 -1.44 6.76 -18.93
N ASP A 67 -0.63 7.27 -19.85
CA ASP A 67 -0.74 8.67 -20.31
C ASP A 67 -2.12 8.92 -20.92
N GLY A 68 -2.75 10.01 -20.52
CA GLY A 68 -4.05 10.44 -21.05
C GLY A 68 -5.26 9.70 -20.45
N LEU A 69 -5.07 8.81 -19.48
CA LEU A 69 -6.15 8.01 -18.88
C LEU A 69 -6.75 8.62 -17.60
N ASP A 70 -6.41 9.86 -17.26
CA ASP A 70 -6.95 10.57 -16.09
C ASP A 70 -6.84 9.76 -14.78
N ILE A 71 -5.72 9.10 -14.56
CA ILE A 71 -5.48 8.28 -13.35
C ILE A 71 -5.44 9.17 -12.12
N ILE A 72 -6.17 8.78 -11.09
CA ILE A 72 -6.21 9.50 -9.81
C ILE A 72 -5.80 8.66 -8.61
N SER A 73 -5.58 7.36 -8.81
CA SER A 73 -5.16 6.49 -7.73
C SER A 73 -4.32 5.34 -8.25
N VAL A 74 -3.30 5.01 -7.49
CA VAL A 74 -2.40 3.89 -7.73
C VAL A 74 -2.24 3.09 -6.44
N THR A 75 -2.19 1.78 -6.54
CA THR A 75 -2.04 0.88 -5.39
C THR A 75 -1.18 -0.30 -5.77
N CYS A 76 -0.17 -0.59 -4.96
CA CYS A 76 0.67 -1.76 -5.10
C CYS A 76 0.09 -2.94 -4.31
N GLY A 77 0.05 -4.11 -4.93
CA GLY A 77 0.09 -5.39 -4.24
C GLY A 77 1.52 -5.84 -4.02
N ALA A 78 1.73 -7.12 -3.65
CA ALA A 78 3.09 -7.63 -3.46
C ALA A 78 3.91 -7.51 -4.74
N ASP A 79 3.43 -8.09 -5.84
CA ASP A 79 4.08 -8.04 -7.15
C ASP A 79 3.09 -7.79 -8.28
N HIS A 80 2.08 -7.04 -7.95
CA HIS A 80 1.11 -6.52 -8.90
C HIS A 80 0.74 -5.10 -8.53
N THR A 81 0.09 -4.41 -9.42
CA THR A 81 -0.23 -3.00 -9.28
C THR A 81 -1.59 -2.71 -9.88
N THR A 82 -2.29 -1.76 -9.30
CA THR A 82 -3.58 -1.28 -9.78
C THR A 82 -3.61 0.23 -9.88
N ALA A 83 -4.46 0.73 -10.75
CA ALA A 83 -4.75 2.16 -10.88
C ALA A 83 -6.21 2.34 -11.27
N TYR A 84 -6.82 3.48 -10.92
CA TYR A 84 -8.14 3.78 -11.46
C TYR A 84 -8.29 5.26 -11.84
N SER A 85 -9.25 5.50 -12.74
CA SER A 85 -9.48 6.78 -13.37
C SER A 85 -10.31 7.74 -12.49
N LEU A 86 -10.33 9.01 -12.85
CA LEU A 86 -11.05 10.08 -12.15
C LEU A 86 -12.55 9.80 -12.00
N SER A 87 -13.18 9.22 -13.02
CA SER A 87 -14.58 8.81 -12.96
C SER A 87 -14.80 7.61 -12.03
N GLY A 88 -13.73 6.89 -11.66
CA GLY A 88 -13.80 5.62 -10.94
C GLY A 88 -14.35 4.46 -11.78
N THR A 89 -14.65 4.69 -13.05
CA THR A 89 -15.32 3.70 -13.90
C THR A 89 -14.36 2.76 -14.62
N GLU A 90 -13.08 3.08 -14.66
CA GLU A 90 -12.03 2.23 -15.23
C GLU A 90 -10.99 1.89 -14.17
N VAL A 91 -10.76 0.60 -13.99
CA VAL A 91 -9.70 0.07 -13.13
C VAL A 91 -8.74 -0.73 -13.98
N TYR A 92 -7.45 -0.48 -13.79
CA TYR A 92 -6.36 -1.17 -14.49
C TYR A 92 -5.57 -2.01 -13.50
N SER A 93 -5.08 -3.16 -13.96
CA SER A 93 -4.17 -4.00 -13.18
C SER A 93 -3.08 -4.58 -14.07
N TRP A 94 -1.93 -4.87 -13.46
CA TRP A 94 -0.76 -5.46 -14.13
C TRP A 94 0.18 -6.10 -13.11
N GLY A 95 1.11 -6.90 -13.60
CA GLY A 95 2.08 -7.61 -12.80
C GLY A 95 1.83 -9.12 -12.78
N TRP A 96 2.10 -9.73 -11.63
CA TRP A 96 1.98 -11.17 -11.44
C TRP A 96 0.52 -11.62 -11.38
N GLY A 97 0.16 -12.59 -12.25
CA GLY A 97 -1.23 -13.01 -12.48
C GLY A 97 -1.66 -14.29 -11.78
N ASP A 98 -0.77 -15.01 -11.10
CA ASP A 98 -1.11 -16.25 -10.42
C ASP A 98 -2.28 -16.06 -9.44
N PHE A 99 -3.12 -17.09 -9.30
CA PHE A 99 -4.35 -17.08 -8.52
C PHE A 99 -5.43 -16.11 -9.01
N GLY A 100 -5.26 -15.47 -10.16
CA GLY A 100 -6.22 -14.53 -10.71
C GLY A 100 -6.23 -13.15 -10.03
N ARG A 101 -5.14 -12.77 -9.34
CA ARG A 101 -5.05 -11.50 -8.60
C ARG A 101 -5.19 -10.25 -9.47
N LEU A 102 -5.07 -10.37 -10.79
CA LEU A 102 -5.26 -9.26 -11.71
C LEU A 102 -6.73 -9.03 -12.11
N GLY A 103 -7.59 -10.03 -11.88
CA GLY A 103 -9.03 -9.89 -12.10
C GLY A 103 -9.51 -10.00 -13.55
N HIS A 104 -8.68 -10.51 -14.46
CA HIS A 104 -9.00 -10.57 -15.90
C HIS A 104 -9.62 -11.89 -16.36
N GLY A 105 -9.84 -12.85 -15.45
CA GLY A 105 -10.43 -14.16 -15.79
C GLY A 105 -9.40 -15.24 -16.17
N ASP A 106 -8.12 -14.98 -15.99
CA ASP A 106 -7.03 -15.91 -16.28
C ASP A 106 -5.89 -15.78 -15.26
N PHE A 107 -4.79 -16.50 -15.50
CA PHE A 107 -3.59 -16.50 -14.66
C PHE A 107 -2.39 -15.81 -15.33
N SER A 108 -2.60 -15.10 -16.43
CA SER A 108 -1.52 -14.49 -17.19
C SER A 108 -0.88 -13.34 -16.43
N ASP A 109 0.45 -13.28 -16.42
CA ASP A 109 1.18 -12.09 -16.02
C ASP A 109 0.98 -10.99 -17.06
N LEU A 110 0.89 -9.77 -16.62
CA LEU A 110 0.77 -8.61 -17.51
C LEU A 110 1.91 -7.64 -17.27
N PHE A 111 2.59 -7.26 -18.32
CA PHE A 111 3.73 -6.33 -18.29
C PHE A 111 3.32 -4.90 -18.61
N THR A 112 2.05 -4.69 -18.96
CA THR A 112 1.44 -3.38 -19.19
C THR A 112 0.07 -3.30 -18.54
N PRO A 113 -0.37 -2.10 -18.12
CA PRO A 113 -1.72 -1.90 -17.58
C PRO A 113 -2.82 -2.38 -18.53
N GLN A 114 -3.79 -3.12 -17.99
CA GLN A 114 -4.97 -3.57 -18.71
C GLN A 114 -6.23 -3.29 -17.90
N PRO A 115 -7.32 -2.84 -18.52
CA PRO A 115 -8.57 -2.59 -17.82
C PRO A 115 -9.20 -3.89 -17.32
N ILE A 116 -9.73 -3.87 -16.11
CA ILE A 116 -10.52 -4.97 -15.55
C ILE A 116 -11.95 -4.81 -16.04
N LYS A 117 -12.34 -5.60 -17.03
CA LYS A 117 -13.66 -5.48 -17.69
C LYS A 117 -14.85 -5.63 -16.74
N ALA A 118 -14.73 -6.52 -15.76
CA ALA A 118 -15.79 -6.78 -14.78
C ALA A 118 -16.08 -5.59 -13.86
N LEU A 119 -15.14 -4.63 -13.75
CA LEU A 119 -15.32 -3.41 -12.94
C LEU A 119 -15.73 -2.20 -13.79
N HIS A 120 -15.82 -2.35 -15.12
CA HIS A 120 -16.19 -1.25 -15.99
C HIS A 120 -17.57 -0.69 -15.64
N GLY A 121 -17.65 0.63 -15.52
CA GLY A 121 -18.89 1.34 -15.22
C GLY A 121 -19.24 1.41 -13.73
N LEU A 122 -18.57 0.64 -12.87
CA LEU A 122 -18.68 0.80 -11.42
C LEU A 122 -17.88 2.04 -10.99
N ARG A 123 -18.45 2.84 -10.11
CA ARG A 123 -17.74 4.00 -9.58
C ARG A 123 -16.94 3.58 -8.36
N ILE A 124 -15.65 3.41 -8.54
CA ILE A 124 -14.72 2.94 -7.51
C ILE A 124 -14.18 4.12 -6.70
N LYS A 125 -14.19 3.98 -5.38
CA LYS A 125 -13.58 4.96 -4.47
C LYS A 125 -12.30 4.45 -3.79
N GLN A 126 -12.05 3.13 -3.78
CA GLN A 126 -10.84 2.54 -3.22
C GLN A 126 -10.55 1.19 -3.84
N ILE A 127 -9.26 0.91 -4.06
CA ILE A 127 -8.72 -0.43 -4.34
C ILE A 127 -7.76 -0.78 -3.21
N ALA A 128 -7.85 -2.00 -2.71
CA ALA A 128 -6.89 -2.57 -1.77
C ALA A 128 -6.26 -3.82 -2.39
N CYS A 129 -4.96 -3.95 -2.27
CA CYS A 129 -4.21 -5.10 -2.77
C CYS A 129 -3.40 -5.72 -1.63
N GLY A 130 -3.56 -7.03 -1.46
CA GLY A 130 -2.73 -7.83 -0.57
C GLY A 130 -1.61 -8.54 -1.32
N ASP A 131 -1.18 -9.67 -0.79
CA ASP A 131 -0.19 -10.51 -1.46
C ASP A 131 -0.75 -11.16 -2.74
N SER A 132 -1.90 -11.77 -2.62
CA SER A 132 -2.49 -12.59 -3.69
C SER A 132 -3.95 -12.30 -3.96
N HIS A 133 -4.53 -11.26 -3.38
CA HIS A 133 -5.92 -10.88 -3.57
C HIS A 133 -6.11 -9.37 -3.58
N CYS A 134 -7.20 -8.94 -4.15
CA CYS A 134 -7.57 -7.53 -4.26
C CYS A 134 -9.04 -7.33 -3.89
N LEU A 135 -9.36 -6.10 -3.50
CA LEU A 135 -10.73 -5.66 -3.23
C LEU A 135 -10.94 -4.28 -3.85
N ALA A 136 -12.17 -4.03 -4.26
CA ALA A 136 -12.64 -2.73 -4.71
C ALA A 136 -13.86 -2.30 -3.90
N VAL A 137 -13.90 -1.04 -3.49
CA VAL A 137 -15.06 -0.43 -2.82
C VAL A 137 -15.67 0.59 -3.77
N THR A 138 -16.97 0.48 -3.99
CA THR A 138 -17.72 1.43 -4.82
C THR A 138 -18.12 2.67 -4.02
N MET A 139 -18.54 3.73 -4.72
CA MET A 139 -19.07 4.95 -4.08
C MET A 139 -20.29 4.68 -3.21
N GLU A 140 -21.07 3.62 -3.54
CA GLU A 140 -22.24 3.17 -2.78
C GLU A 140 -21.84 2.32 -1.56
N GLY A 141 -20.57 2.00 -1.38
CA GLY A 141 -20.06 1.19 -0.27
C GLY A 141 -20.15 -0.31 -0.49
N GLU A 142 -20.38 -0.78 -1.71
CA GLU A 142 -20.33 -2.19 -2.07
C GLU A 142 -18.88 -2.64 -2.24
N VAL A 143 -18.57 -3.89 -1.89
CA VAL A 143 -17.23 -4.45 -1.97
C VAL A 143 -17.21 -5.63 -2.92
N GLN A 144 -16.23 -5.63 -3.82
CA GLN A 144 -15.89 -6.78 -4.66
C GLN A 144 -14.48 -7.25 -4.36
N SER A 145 -14.23 -8.55 -4.44
CA SER A 145 -12.93 -9.17 -4.18
C SER A 145 -12.59 -10.19 -5.25
N TRP A 146 -11.29 -10.42 -5.47
CA TRP A 146 -10.77 -11.38 -6.44
C TRP A 146 -9.37 -11.83 -6.07
N GLY A 147 -8.94 -12.93 -6.68
CA GLY A 147 -7.64 -13.54 -6.47
C GLY A 147 -7.71 -14.80 -5.63
N ARG A 148 -6.66 -15.04 -4.85
CA ARG A 148 -6.52 -16.23 -4.00
C ARG A 148 -7.52 -16.23 -2.86
N ASN A 149 -8.09 -17.43 -2.55
CA ASN A 149 -9.10 -17.57 -1.51
C ASN A 149 -8.93 -18.82 -0.63
N GLN A 150 -7.75 -19.41 -0.59
CA GLN A 150 -7.55 -20.68 0.13
C GLN A 150 -7.77 -20.59 1.64
N ASN A 151 -7.76 -19.40 2.21
CA ASN A 151 -8.02 -19.15 3.62
C ASN A 151 -9.29 -18.32 3.85
N GLY A 152 -10.09 -18.09 2.82
CA GLY A 152 -11.31 -17.30 2.91
C GLY A 152 -11.10 -15.78 2.80
N GLN A 153 -9.92 -15.32 2.37
CA GLN A 153 -9.59 -13.89 2.31
C GLN A 153 -10.48 -13.06 1.38
N LEU A 154 -11.22 -13.70 0.47
CA LEU A 154 -12.19 -13.01 -0.39
C LEU A 154 -13.53 -12.74 0.31
N GLY A 155 -13.83 -13.42 1.41
CA GLY A 155 -15.08 -13.22 2.16
C GLY A 155 -16.35 -13.74 1.49
N LEU A 156 -16.21 -14.68 0.56
CA LEU A 156 -17.32 -15.18 -0.28
C LEU A 156 -18.02 -16.41 0.29
N GLY A 157 -17.60 -16.90 1.46
CA GLY A 157 -18.17 -18.10 2.09
C GLY A 157 -17.58 -19.41 1.57
N SER A 158 -16.52 -19.36 0.79
CA SER A 158 -15.81 -20.51 0.22
C SER A 158 -14.31 -20.34 0.32
N ILE A 159 -13.57 -21.36 -0.11
CA ILE A 159 -12.12 -21.33 -0.27
C ILE A 159 -11.69 -21.41 -1.74
N GLU A 160 -12.60 -21.17 -2.65
CA GLU A 160 -12.36 -21.17 -4.09
C GLU A 160 -11.76 -19.82 -4.50
N ASP A 161 -10.66 -19.87 -5.27
CA ASP A 161 -10.08 -18.68 -5.89
C ASP A 161 -11.09 -18.05 -6.85
N SER A 162 -11.02 -16.75 -7.03
CA SER A 162 -11.81 -16.04 -8.03
C SER A 162 -10.92 -15.28 -8.99
N LEU A 163 -11.00 -15.60 -10.28
CA LEU A 163 -10.22 -14.95 -11.34
C LEU A 163 -10.81 -13.61 -11.76
N VAL A 164 -12.00 -13.31 -11.31
CA VAL A 164 -12.74 -12.07 -11.61
C VAL A 164 -13.34 -11.49 -10.34
N PRO A 165 -13.57 -10.17 -10.28
CA PRO A 165 -14.26 -9.54 -9.15
C PRO A 165 -15.60 -10.17 -8.85
N GLN A 166 -15.84 -10.48 -7.57
CA GLN A 166 -17.07 -11.04 -7.02
C GLN A 166 -17.58 -10.16 -5.89
N LYS A 167 -18.84 -9.85 -5.88
CA LYS A 167 -19.48 -9.08 -4.81
C LYS A 167 -19.50 -9.88 -3.50
N ILE A 168 -19.11 -9.24 -2.41
CA ILE A 168 -19.21 -9.82 -1.06
C ILE A 168 -20.64 -9.67 -0.57
N GLN A 169 -21.42 -10.75 -0.65
CA GLN A 169 -22.84 -10.74 -0.30
C GLN A 169 -23.09 -10.50 1.19
N ALA A 170 -22.14 -10.87 2.05
CA ALA A 170 -22.25 -10.66 3.50
C ALA A 170 -22.33 -9.18 3.88
N PHE A 171 -21.91 -8.27 3.01
CA PHE A 171 -22.02 -6.82 3.22
C PHE A 171 -23.29 -6.20 2.62
N GLN A 172 -24.22 -7.00 2.13
CA GLN A 172 -25.48 -6.46 1.62
C GLN A 172 -26.22 -5.68 2.70
N GLY A 173 -26.57 -4.43 2.40
CA GLY A 173 -27.20 -3.53 3.37
C GLY A 173 -26.21 -2.83 4.32
N ILE A 174 -24.90 -3.11 4.21
CA ILE A 174 -23.84 -2.48 4.98
C ILE A 174 -22.98 -1.65 4.03
N SER A 175 -22.91 -0.35 4.24
CA SER A 175 -22.07 0.53 3.46
C SER A 175 -20.64 0.50 4.00
N ILE A 176 -19.70 0.04 3.21
CA ILE A 176 -18.28 -0.03 3.58
C ILE A 176 -17.57 1.27 3.21
N LYS A 177 -16.84 1.80 4.17
CA LYS A 177 -16.03 3.01 4.03
C LYS A 177 -14.69 2.71 3.38
N MET A 178 -13.98 1.69 3.90
CA MET A 178 -12.67 1.28 3.40
C MET A 178 -12.37 -0.16 3.72
N VAL A 179 -11.44 -0.72 2.96
CA VAL A 179 -10.91 -2.09 3.12
C VAL A 179 -9.40 -2.07 3.19
N ALA A 180 -8.83 -3.13 3.72
CA ALA A 180 -7.40 -3.38 3.74
C ALA A 180 -7.13 -4.86 3.52
N ALA A 181 -6.04 -5.17 2.86
CA ALA A 181 -5.63 -6.54 2.56
C ALA A 181 -4.20 -6.79 3.04
N GLY A 182 -4.03 -7.87 3.78
CA GLY A 182 -2.72 -8.38 4.21
C GLY A 182 -2.25 -9.52 3.33
N ALA A 183 -1.44 -10.42 3.90
CA ALA A 183 -0.98 -11.60 3.18
C ALA A 183 -2.15 -12.46 2.69
N GLU A 184 -2.92 -12.92 3.64
CA GLU A 184 -4.00 -13.89 3.44
C GLU A 184 -5.21 -13.52 4.30
N HIS A 185 -5.29 -12.29 4.77
CA HIS A 185 -6.43 -11.78 5.52
C HIS A 185 -6.89 -10.43 4.98
N THR A 186 -8.05 -10.04 5.39
CA THR A 186 -8.74 -8.84 4.93
C THR A 186 -9.44 -8.18 6.10
N ALA A 187 -9.52 -6.86 6.06
CA ALA A 187 -10.23 -6.07 7.06
C ALA A 187 -11.04 -4.96 6.38
N ALA A 188 -12.08 -4.51 7.05
CA ALA A 188 -12.93 -3.44 6.56
C ALA A 188 -13.46 -2.56 7.69
N VAL A 189 -13.75 -1.33 7.38
CA VAL A 189 -14.49 -0.40 8.25
C VAL A 189 -15.75 0.05 7.52
N SER A 190 -16.89 -0.03 8.17
CA SER A 190 -18.15 0.47 7.63
C SER A 190 -18.32 1.96 7.87
N GLU A 191 -19.24 2.59 7.15
CA GLU A 191 -19.56 4.02 7.32
C GLU A 191 -20.06 4.35 8.71
N ASP A 192 -20.70 3.40 9.40
CA ASP A 192 -21.17 3.55 10.78
C ASP A 192 -20.11 3.21 11.84
N GLY A 193 -18.86 2.93 11.43
CA GLY A 193 -17.74 2.76 12.32
C GLY A 193 -17.51 1.33 12.84
N ALA A 194 -18.13 0.32 12.25
CA ALA A 194 -17.88 -1.08 12.58
C ALA A 194 -16.62 -1.59 11.88
N LEU A 195 -15.82 -2.39 12.59
CA LEU A 195 -14.62 -3.04 12.11
C LEU A 195 -14.91 -4.51 11.83
N TYR A 196 -14.39 -5.02 10.71
CA TYR A 196 -14.57 -6.40 10.25
C TYR A 196 -13.22 -7.05 9.93
N GLY A 197 -13.14 -8.35 10.14
CA GLY A 197 -11.98 -9.16 9.75
C GLY A 197 -12.41 -10.51 9.16
N TRP A 198 -11.62 -11.04 8.23
CA TRP A 198 -11.81 -12.36 7.63
C TRP A 198 -10.54 -12.86 6.92
N GLY A 199 -10.56 -14.11 6.53
CA GLY A 199 -9.43 -14.79 5.94
C GLY A 199 -8.62 -15.57 6.97
N TRP A 200 -7.32 -15.64 6.77
CA TRP A 200 -6.39 -16.36 7.64
C TRP A 200 -6.21 -15.64 8.99
N GLY A 201 -6.41 -16.35 10.09
CA GLY A 201 -6.49 -15.74 11.42
C GLY A 201 -5.57 -16.34 12.49
N GLN A 202 -4.57 -17.13 12.13
CA GLN A 202 -3.82 -17.94 13.09
C GLN A 202 -2.90 -17.17 14.05
N TYR A 203 -2.66 -15.90 13.82
CA TYR A 203 -1.95 -15.01 14.76
C TYR A 203 -2.88 -14.04 15.51
N GLY A 204 -4.20 -14.25 15.41
CA GLY A 204 -5.16 -13.32 15.96
C GLY A 204 -5.33 -12.05 15.15
N ASN A 205 -4.82 -12.04 13.93
CA ASN A 205 -4.78 -10.87 13.05
C ASN A 205 -6.16 -10.46 12.49
N LEU A 206 -7.20 -11.24 12.75
CA LEU A 206 -8.59 -10.86 12.45
C LEU A 206 -9.22 -10.02 13.58
N GLY A 207 -8.65 -10.07 14.79
CA GLY A 207 -9.14 -9.32 15.94
C GLY A 207 -10.35 -9.94 16.65
N LEU A 208 -10.67 -11.20 16.36
CA LEU A 208 -11.91 -11.88 16.79
C LEU A 208 -11.77 -12.66 18.10
N GLY A 209 -10.61 -12.59 18.76
CA GLY A 209 -10.37 -13.24 20.04
C GLY A 209 -9.94 -14.70 19.98
N ASP A 210 -9.68 -15.21 18.79
CA ASP A 210 -9.22 -16.58 18.57
C ASP A 210 -8.16 -16.62 17.44
N ARG A 211 -7.71 -17.82 17.07
CA ARG A 211 -6.73 -18.08 16.02
C ARG A 211 -7.33 -18.84 14.84
N ASN A 212 -8.63 -18.71 14.64
CA ASN A 212 -9.36 -19.43 13.59
C ASN A 212 -9.51 -18.56 12.34
N ASP A 213 -9.53 -19.21 11.18
CA ASP A 213 -9.85 -18.57 9.90
C ASP A 213 -11.35 -18.23 9.82
N ARG A 214 -11.69 -17.26 8.99
CA ARG A 214 -13.06 -16.88 8.67
C ARG A 214 -13.24 -16.80 7.16
N LEU A 215 -14.31 -17.39 6.67
CA LEU A 215 -14.65 -17.42 5.23
C LEU A 215 -15.57 -16.27 4.81
N VAL A 216 -16.13 -15.57 5.78
CA VAL A 216 -16.98 -14.38 5.58
C VAL A 216 -16.56 -13.29 6.54
N PRO A 217 -16.80 -12.01 6.20
CA PRO A 217 -16.58 -10.91 7.12
C PRO A 217 -17.28 -11.12 8.46
N GLU A 218 -16.54 -10.91 9.54
CA GLU A 218 -17.08 -10.98 10.88
C GLU A 218 -16.75 -9.72 11.65
N LYS A 219 -17.70 -9.21 12.40
CA LYS A 219 -17.56 -7.96 13.15
C LYS A 219 -16.62 -8.15 14.33
N VAL A 220 -15.64 -7.26 14.42
CA VAL A 220 -14.68 -7.21 15.52
C VAL A 220 -15.28 -6.38 16.67
N SER A 221 -15.26 -6.94 17.89
CA SER A 221 -15.65 -6.19 19.08
C SER A 221 -14.61 -5.12 19.39
N THR A 222 -15.04 -3.87 19.43
CA THR A 222 -14.19 -2.73 19.78
C THR A 222 -14.38 -2.34 21.24
N LEU A 223 -13.33 -1.78 21.84
CA LEU A 223 -13.38 -1.36 23.23
C LEU A 223 -14.36 -0.19 23.41
N ASN A 224 -15.22 -0.27 24.44
CA ASN A 224 -16.11 0.81 24.87
C ASN A 224 -17.08 1.34 23.80
N GLY A 225 -17.41 0.53 22.78
CA GLY A 225 -18.28 0.97 21.69
C GLY A 225 -17.67 2.05 20.80
N GLU A 226 -16.36 2.18 20.80
CA GLU A 226 -15.63 3.17 20.01
C GLU A 226 -15.83 2.92 18.51
N LYS A 227 -16.14 3.97 17.76
CA LYS A 227 -16.27 3.89 16.31
C LYS A 227 -14.90 3.91 15.66
N MET A 228 -14.71 3.02 14.70
CA MET A 228 -13.48 2.95 13.91
C MET A 228 -13.59 3.83 12.67
N ASN A 229 -12.49 4.45 12.30
CA ASN A 229 -12.40 5.35 11.15
C ASN A 229 -11.57 4.78 10.03
N MET A 230 -10.53 4.02 10.34
CA MET A 230 -9.60 3.48 9.34
C MET A 230 -8.98 2.17 9.77
N VAL A 231 -8.54 1.40 8.78
CA VAL A 231 -7.86 0.13 8.97
C VAL A 231 -6.75 -0.04 7.93
N ALA A 232 -5.65 -0.65 8.32
CA ALA A 232 -4.57 -1.10 7.44
C ALA A 232 -4.15 -2.51 7.85
N CYS A 233 -3.62 -3.27 6.91
CA CYS A 233 -3.05 -4.58 7.17
C CYS A 233 -1.55 -4.56 6.88
N GLY A 234 -0.78 -5.17 7.75
CA GLY A 234 0.54 -5.66 7.44
C GLY A 234 0.46 -7.12 6.99
N TRP A 235 1.59 -7.80 6.98
CA TRP A 235 1.63 -9.21 6.57
C TRP A 235 0.69 -10.07 7.41
N ARG A 236 0.92 -10.10 8.70
CA ARG A 236 0.18 -10.93 9.66
C ARG A 236 -0.30 -10.11 10.85
N HIS A 237 -0.45 -8.81 10.68
CA HIS A 237 -0.99 -7.92 11.69
C HIS A 237 -1.98 -6.94 11.07
N THR A 238 -2.79 -6.34 11.92
CA THR A 238 -3.82 -5.38 11.53
C THR A 238 -3.72 -4.14 12.42
N ILE A 239 -3.95 -2.99 11.82
CA ILE A 239 -3.81 -1.68 12.43
C ILE A 239 -5.12 -0.96 12.21
N SER A 240 -5.70 -0.39 13.26
CA SER A 240 -6.95 0.36 13.15
C SER A 240 -6.88 1.65 13.97
N VAL A 241 -7.65 2.64 13.56
CA VAL A 241 -7.72 3.93 14.21
C VAL A 241 -9.19 4.29 14.41
N SER A 242 -9.52 4.73 15.63
CA SER A 242 -10.85 5.21 15.95
C SER A 242 -11.11 6.61 15.40
N ASP A 243 -12.37 7.06 15.42
CA ASP A 243 -12.77 8.40 15.04
C ASP A 243 -12.18 9.49 15.97
N THR A 244 -11.73 9.11 17.17
CA THR A 244 -11.00 9.98 18.09
C THR A 244 -9.48 9.94 17.90
N GLY A 245 -8.98 9.29 16.87
CA GLY A 245 -7.55 9.21 16.53
C GLY A 245 -6.75 8.22 17.36
N ARG A 246 -7.38 7.30 18.07
CA ARG A 246 -6.72 6.28 18.89
C ARG A 246 -6.29 5.10 18.05
N LEU A 247 -5.05 4.66 18.25
CA LEU A 247 -4.41 3.59 17.51
C LEU A 247 -4.56 2.25 18.23
N TYR A 248 -5.02 1.24 17.49
CA TYR A 248 -5.16 -0.13 17.96
C TYR A 248 -4.42 -1.07 17.00
N THR A 249 -3.72 -2.05 17.54
CA THR A 249 -3.03 -3.08 16.74
C THR A 249 -3.34 -4.46 17.28
N TYR A 250 -3.30 -5.46 16.40
CA TYR A 250 -3.54 -6.85 16.75
C TYR A 250 -2.93 -7.79 15.71
N GLY A 251 -2.72 -9.04 16.11
CA GLY A 251 -2.10 -10.05 15.28
C GLY A 251 -0.69 -10.42 15.77
N TRP A 252 0.19 -10.67 14.81
CA TRP A 252 1.54 -11.14 15.05
C TRP A 252 2.49 -10.03 15.50
N SER A 253 3.32 -10.32 16.52
CA SER A 253 4.24 -9.33 17.08
C SER A 253 5.63 -9.87 17.36
N LYS A 254 6.08 -10.88 16.62
CA LYS A 254 7.41 -11.46 16.81
C LYS A 254 8.54 -10.44 16.71
N TYR A 255 8.37 -9.41 15.89
CA TYR A 255 9.35 -8.32 15.68
C TYR A 255 8.94 -7.02 16.38
N GLY A 256 7.91 -7.05 17.21
CA GLY A 256 7.39 -5.87 17.88
C GLY A 256 6.48 -4.99 17.02
N GLN A 257 6.00 -5.49 15.88
CA GLN A 257 5.22 -4.72 14.91
C GLN A 257 3.87 -4.22 15.45
N LEU A 258 3.42 -4.68 16.60
CA LEU A 258 2.21 -4.14 17.25
C LEU A 258 2.48 -2.88 18.09
N GLY A 259 3.70 -2.69 18.57
CA GLY A 259 4.08 -1.44 19.24
C GLY A 259 3.73 -1.33 20.73
N HIS A 260 3.52 -2.44 21.42
CA HIS A 260 3.07 -2.47 22.83
C HIS A 260 4.22 -2.54 23.85
N GLY A 261 5.47 -2.46 23.39
CA GLY A 261 6.63 -2.57 24.27
C GLY A 261 7.05 -4.01 24.56
N ASP A 262 6.45 -4.97 23.88
CA ASP A 262 6.72 -6.40 23.99
C ASP A 262 6.69 -7.06 22.60
N PHE A 263 6.84 -8.38 22.58
CA PHE A 263 6.81 -9.20 21.35
C PHE A 263 5.65 -10.22 21.38
N GLU A 264 4.59 -9.89 22.14
CA GLU A 264 3.43 -10.75 22.30
C GLU A 264 2.36 -10.49 21.24
N ASP A 265 1.78 -11.57 20.71
CA ASP A 265 0.63 -11.52 19.83
C ASP A 265 -0.61 -11.00 20.59
N HIS A 266 -1.48 -10.30 19.90
CA HIS A 266 -2.77 -9.86 20.41
C HIS A 266 -3.90 -10.35 19.52
N LEU A 267 -4.89 -11.01 20.12
CA LEU A 267 -6.02 -11.62 19.42
C LEU A 267 -7.22 -10.67 19.26
N VAL A 268 -7.18 -9.54 19.93
CA VAL A 268 -8.20 -8.48 19.88
C VAL A 268 -7.52 -7.13 19.75
N PRO A 269 -8.21 -6.11 19.25
CA PRO A 269 -7.66 -4.76 19.19
C PRO A 269 -7.11 -4.31 20.55
N HIS A 270 -5.85 -3.90 20.55
CA HIS A 270 -5.17 -3.41 21.73
C HIS A 270 -4.60 -2.02 21.46
N LYS A 271 -4.91 -1.07 22.36
CA LYS A 271 -4.49 0.31 22.21
C LYS A 271 -2.98 0.46 22.35
N VAL A 272 -2.36 1.22 21.46
CA VAL A 272 -0.95 1.58 21.56
C VAL A 272 -0.82 2.74 22.53
N GLU A 273 -0.50 2.44 23.79
CA GLU A 273 -0.53 3.40 24.89
C GLU A 273 0.48 4.56 24.73
N SER A 274 1.65 4.28 24.15
CA SER A 274 2.68 5.30 23.92
C SER A 274 2.26 6.40 22.94
N LEU A 275 1.22 6.18 22.14
CA LEU A 275 0.64 7.15 21.21
C LEU A 275 -0.77 7.62 21.64
N ALA A 276 -1.17 7.33 22.88
CA ALA A 276 -2.52 7.65 23.39
C ALA A 276 -2.85 9.15 23.37
N ASP A 277 -1.84 10.00 23.50
CA ASP A 277 -2.01 11.46 23.51
C ASP A 277 -1.89 12.08 22.09
N SER A 278 -1.63 11.27 21.08
CA SER A 278 -1.52 11.71 19.70
C SER A 278 -2.80 11.37 18.93
N PHE A 279 -3.21 12.26 18.05
CA PHE A 279 -4.27 11.97 17.08
C PHE A 279 -3.63 11.35 15.84
N ILE A 280 -3.91 10.07 15.58
CA ILE A 280 -3.39 9.36 14.42
C ILE A 280 -4.25 9.67 13.20
N LYS A 281 -3.61 10.21 12.17
CA LYS A 281 -4.25 10.63 10.93
C LYS A 281 -4.12 9.60 9.82
N GLN A 282 -3.01 8.86 9.79
CA GLN A 282 -2.72 7.88 8.76
C GLN A 282 -1.90 6.73 9.31
N ILE A 283 -2.09 5.55 8.77
CA ILE A 283 -1.41 4.33 9.16
C ILE A 283 -0.96 3.55 7.93
N ALA A 284 0.11 2.79 8.08
CA ALA A 284 0.58 1.86 7.06
C ALA A 284 1.22 0.64 7.74
N GLY A 285 0.94 -0.53 7.21
CA GLY A 285 1.57 -1.77 7.65
C GLY A 285 2.51 -2.31 6.59
N GLY A 286 3.70 -2.70 6.98
CA GLY A 286 4.67 -3.37 6.13
C GLY A 286 4.62 -4.88 6.30
N TRP A 287 5.59 -5.56 5.69
CA TRP A 287 5.71 -6.98 5.92
C TRP A 287 5.79 -7.29 7.42
N ARG A 288 6.71 -6.65 8.13
CA ARG A 288 6.93 -6.88 9.56
C ARG A 288 7.15 -5.57 10.32
N HIS A 289 6.71 -4.45 9.76
CA HIS A 289 6.83 -3.15 10.41
C HIS A 289 5.53 -2.36 10.30
N THR A 290 5.43 -1.32 11.07
CA THR A 290 4.24 -0.46 11.18
C THR A 290 4.65 1.00 11.21
N MET A 291 3.89 1.85 10.54
CA MET A 291 4.07 3.30 10.54
C MET A 291 2.76 3.98 10.92
N ALA A 292 2.86 5.02 11.73
CA ALA A 292 1.73 5.85 12.10
C ALA A 292 2.07 7.34 11.98
N LEU A 293 1.20 8.09 11.33
CA LEU A 293 1.33 9.52 11.10
C LEU A 293 0.34 10.26 11.98
N THR A 294 0.84 11.21 12.75
CA THR A 294 0.00 12.06 13.59
C THR A 294 -0.57 13.25 12.80
N SER A 295 -1.63 13.87 13.33
CA SER A 295 -2.28 15.04 12.71
C SER A 295 -1.37 16.26 12.63
N ASP A 296 -0.33 16.34 13.47
CA ASP A 296 0.67 17.41 13.45
C ASP A 296 1.90 17.09 12.59
N GLY A 297 1.84 16.00 11.80
CA GLY A 297 2.86 15.69 10.80
C GLY A 297 4.06 14.89 11.31
N LYS A 298 3.98 14.33 12.51
CA LYS A 298 5.04 13.44 13.04
C LYS A 298 4.79 12.00 12.60
N LEU A 299 5.86 11.36 12.12
CA LEU A 299 5.83 9.97 11.71
C LEU A 299 6.55 9.09 12.73
N TYR A 300 5.87 8.05 13.19
CA TYR A 300 6.42 7.02 14.08
C TYR A 300 6.49 5.69 13.34
N GLY A 301 7.57 4.93 13.62
CA GLY A 301 7.75 3.60 13.07
C GLY A 301 8.18 2.60 14.13
N TRP A 302 7.88 1.32 13.92
CA TRP A 302 8.28 0.22 14.79
C TRP A 302 8.16 -1.12 14.06
N GLY A 303 8.67 -2.15 14.69
CA GLY A 303 8.69 -3.50 14.16
C GLY A 303 10.06 -3.91 13.65
N TRP A 304 10.05 -4.80 12.66
CA TRP A 304 11.26 -5.34 12.06
C TRP A 304 12.06 -4.28 11.29
N ASN A 305 13.38 -4.25 11.54
CA ASN A 305 14.22 -3.15 11.06
C ASN A 305 15.55 -3.62 10.47
N LYS A 306 15.63 -4.84 10.02
CA LYS A 306 16.88 -5.42 9.52
C LYS A 306 17.52 -4.61 8.39
N PHE A 307 16.71 -4.03 7.53
CA PHE A 307 17.16 -3.22 6.39
C PHE A 307 17.02 -1.71 6.62
N GLY A 308 16.66 -1.31 7.83
CA GLY A 308 16.41 0.09 8.15
C GLY A 308 15.04 0.61 7.73
N GLN A 309 14.06 -0.27 7.45
CA GLN A 309 12.72 0.11 6.99
C GLN A 309 11.91 0.91 8.02
N VAL A 310 12.29 0.90 9.28
CA VAL A 310 11.70 1.77 10.32
C VAL A 310 12.18 3.22 10.17
N GLY A 311 13.42 3.43 9.73
CA GLY A 311 13.89 4.77 9.35
C GLY A 311 14.50 5.60 10.49
N VAL A 312 14.93 4.98 11.59
CA VAL A 312 15.35 5.68 12.81
C VAL A 312 16.88 5.73 13.03
N GLY A 313 17.67 5.36 12.00
CA GLY A 313 19.11 5.46 12.01
C GLY A 313 19.84 4.23 12.56
N ASP A 314 19.13 3.17 12.87
CA ASP A 314 19.66 1.87 13.28
C ASP A 314 19.04 0.73 12.47
N ASN A 315 19.48 -0.49 12.74
CA ASN A 315 18.96 -1.70 12.11
C ASN A 315 18.46 -2.71 13.18
N ALA A 316 18.12 -2.19 14.36
CA ALA A 316 17.52 -2.98 15.43
C ALA A 316 15.99 -2.97 15.36
N ASP A 317 15.36 -4.09 15.72
CA ASP A 317 13.92 -4.16 15.85
C ASP A 317 13.42 -3.26 16.98
N HIS A 318 12.25 -2.68 16.80
CA HIS A 318 11.62 -1.80 17.79
C HIS A 318 10.24 -2.32 18.14
N CYS A 319 10.01 -2.57 19.42
CA CYS A 319 8.69 -3.01 19.90
C CYS A 319 7.82 -1.88 20.44
N SER A 320 8.30 -0.64 20.36
CA SER A 320 7.56 0.58 20.71
C SER A 320 7.73 1.62 19.61
N PRO A 321 6.74 2.50 19.40
CA PRO A 321 6.85 3.58 18.43
C PRO A 321 8.08 4.46 18.63
N VAL A 322 8.81 4.72 17.56
CA VAL A 322 9.99 5.60 17.53
C VAL A 322 9.78 6.70 16.50
N LEU A 323 10.05 7.94 16.86
CA LEU A 323 9.94 9.08 15.97
C LEU A 323 10.96 8.98 14.82
N VAL A 324 10.47 9.05 13.59
CA VAL A 324 11.30 9.15 12.39
C VAL A 324 11.66 10.62 12.16
N LYS A 325 12.95 10.91 12.07
CA LYS A 325 13.46 12.29 11.87
C LYS A 325 13.71 12.56 10.40
N PHE A 326 13.16 13.67 9.91
CA PHE A 326 13.36 14.14 8.54
C PHE A 326 14.31 15.32 8.50
N PRO A 327 15.07 15.50 7.40
CA PRO A 327 15.87 16.69 7.21
C PRO A 327 15.01 17.96 7.31
N HIS A 328 15.52 18.99 7.98
CA HIS A 328 14.83 20.27 8.18
C HIS A 328 13.48 20.18 8.90
N GLU A 329 13.28 19.11 9.69
CA GLU A 329 12.04 18.89 10.48
C GLU A 329 10.76 18.97 9.64
N GLN A 330 10.81 18.53 8.39
CA GLN A 330 9.66 18.52 7.49
C GLN A 330 8.54 17.67 8.07
N LYS A 331 7.31 18.19 7.97
CA LYS A 331 6.11 17.44 8.36
C LYS A 331 5.71 16.45 7.28
N VAL A 332 5.36 15.25 7.71
CA VAL A 332 4.88 14.19 6.81
C VAL A 332 3.38 14.36 6.58
N VAL A 333 2.94 14.11 5.35
CA VAL A 333 1.53 14.15 4.96
C VAL A 333 1.02 12.82 4.42
N GLN A 334 1.92 11.91 4.02
CA GLN A 334 1.54 10.59 3.54
C GLN A 334 2.68 9.60 3.80
N VAL A 335 2.32 8.35 4.10
CA VAL A 335 3.26 7.24 4.28
C VAL A 335 2.74 5.98 3.60
N SER A 336 3.64 5.18 3.07
CA SER A 336 3.36 3.87 2.50
C SER A 336 4.50 2.90 2.85
N CYS A 337 4.15 1.71 3.26
CA CYS A 337 5.12 0.66 3.57
C CYS A 337 5.15 -0.40 2.47
N GLY A 338 6.34 -0.82 2.07
CA GLY A 338 6.56 -2.04 1.32
C GLY A 338 6.94 -3.20 2.23
N TRP A 339 7.43 -4.30 1.67
CA TRP A 339 7.90 -5.40 2.49
C TRP A 339 9.09 -5.01 3.35
N ARG A 340 10.08 -4.39 2.71
CA ARG A 340 11.37 -4.05 3.32
C ARG A 340 11.73 -2.59 3.13
N HIS A 341 10.80 -1.77 2.66
CA HIS A 341 11.05 -0.35 2.45
C HIS A 341 9.84 0.49 2.84
N THR A 342 10.05 1.77 2.94
CA THR A 342 9.02 2.75 3.32
C THR A 342 9.16 3.99 2.45
N LEU A 343 8.04 4.59 2.10
CA LEU A 343 7.93 5.84 1.34
C LEU A 343 7.14 6.86 2.15
N ALA A 344 7.51 8.11 2.07
CA ALA A 344 6.75 9.21 2.68
C ALA A 344 6.76 10.45 1.79
N ILE A 345 5.68 11.20 1.84
CA ILE A 345 5.58 12.55 1.25
C ILE A 345 5.52 13.55 2.40
N THR A 346 6.29 14.62 2.28
CA THR A 346 6.25 15.74 3.22
C THR A 346 5.36 16.87 2.72
N GLU A 347 5.03 17.81 3.61
CA GLU A 347 4.24 18.99 3.27
C GLU A 347 4.91 19.89 2.22
N GLU A 348 6.23 19.84 2.09
CA GLU A 348 7.00 20.49 1.03
C GLU A 348 6.95 19.75 -0.31
N LYS A 349 6.14 18.70 -0.41
CA LYS A 349 5.98 17.85 -1.60
C LYS A 349 7.22 17.05 -1.98
N ASN A 350 8.14 16.83 -1.05
CA ASN A 350 9.27 15.95 -1.23
C ASN A 350 8.87 14.50 -0.92
N VAL A 351 9.43 13.58 -1.69
CA VAL A 351 9.29 12.14 -1.44
C VAL A 351 10.59 11.62 -0.84
N PHE A 352 10.44 10.91 0.25
CA PHE A 352 11.54 10.23 0.94
C PHE A 352 11.32 8.73 0.90
N SER A 353 12.42 7.98 0.85
CA SER A 353 12.41 6.53 0.95
C SER A 353 13.51 6.03 1.87
N TRP A 354 13.30 4.85 2.46
CA TRP A 354 14.28 4.17 3.29
C TRP A 354 13.96 2.67 3.37
N GLY A 355 14.91 1.91 3.87
CA GLY A 355 14.84 0.47 3.94
C GLY A 355 15.73 -0.21 2.90
N ARG A 356 15.27 -1.34 2.38
CA ARG A 356 16.03 -2.13 1.41
C ARG A 356 16.02 -1.49 0.02
N GLY A 357 17.20 -1.48 -0.60
CA GLY A 357 17.38 -0.88 -1.91
C GLY A 357 17.79 -1.85 -3.03
N THR A 358 17.86 -3.15 -2.78
CA THR A 358 18.43 -4.16 -3.70
C THR A 358 17.87 -4.17 -5.11
N ASN A 359 16.58 -3.88 -5.27
CA ASN A 359 15.90 -3.85 -6.57
C ASN A 359 15.69 -2.42 -7.10
N GLY A 360 16.27 -1.43 -6.44
CA GLY A 360 16.05 -0.04 -6.78
C GLY A 360 14.74 0.54 -6.25
N GLN A 361 14.04 -0.15 -5.34
CA GLN A 361 12.74 0.29 -4.80
C GLN A 361 12.79 1.61 -4.04
N LEU A 362 13.98 2.07 -3.64
CA LEU A 362 14.16 3.37 -3.01
C LEU A 362 14.23 4.53 -4.01
N GLY A 363 14.49 4.26 -5.29
CA GLY A 363 14.43 5.27 -6.35
C GLY A 363 15.62 6.22 -6.45
N HIS A 364 16.78 5.88 -5.89
CA HIS A 364 17.96 6.74 -5.85
C HIS A 364 18.97 6.50 -6.98
N GLY A 365 18.63 5.67 -7.98
CA GLY A 365 19.55 5.30 -9.05
C GLY A 365 20.62 4.29 -8.62
N GLU A 366 20.45 3.67 -7.48
CA GLU A 366 21.39 2.72 -6.86
C GLU A 366 20.63 1.58 -6.17
N SER A 367 21.36 0.59 -5.67
CA SER A 367 20.81 -0.57 -4.95
C SER A 367 21.26 -0.64 -3.48
N THR A 368 21.51 0.50 -2.87
CA THR A 368 22.00 0.62 -1.49
C THR A 368 20.85 0.75 -0.50
N ASP A 369 20.92 0.01 0.62
CA ASP A 369 19.99 0.13 1.72
C ASP A 369 20.19 1.47 2.49
N ARG A 370 19.10 1.97 3.05
CA ARG A 370 19.11 3.23 3.84
C ARG A 370 18.30 3.02 5.12
N ASN A 371 18.85 3.41 6.26
CA ASN A 371 18.14 3.32 7.54
C ASN A 371 17.65 4.68 8.08
N VAL A 372 17.74 5.72 7.26
CA VAL A 372 17.16 7.05 7.50
C VAL A 372 16.46 7.55 6.25
N PRO A 373 15.45 8.42 6.37
CA PRO A 373 14.81 9.02 5.21
C PRO A 373 15.81 9.70 4.29
N LYS A 374 15.76 9.34 3.00
CA LYS A 374 16.54 10.00 1.94
C LYS A 374 15.60 10.51 0.86
N ILE A 375 15.77 11.75 0.46
CA ILE A 375 14.95 12.35 -0.61
C ILE A 375 15.18 11.64 -1.94
N ILE A 376 14.11 11.42 -2.68
CA ILE A 376 14.16 10.91 -4.05
C ILE A 376 14.33 12.14 -4.97
N GLU A 377 15.56 12.39 -5.39
CA GLU A 377 15.93 13.56 -6.18
C GLU A 377 15.15 13.66 -7.49
N ALA A 378 14.91 12.55 -8.16
CA ALA A 378 14.15 12.48 -9.42
C ALA A 378 12.70 12.97 -9.28
N LEU A 379 12.13 12.96 -8.08
CA LEU A 379 10.79 13.44 -7.76
C LEU A 379 10.80 14.77 -7.01
N SER A 380 11.96 15.37 -6.79
CA SER A 380 12.11 16.64 -6.07
C SER A 380 11.60 17.81 -6.91
N VAL A 381 10.91 18.73 -6.25
CA VAL A 381 10.38 19.96 -6.86
C VAL A 381 11.48 21.00 -7.14
N ASP A 382 12.58 20.94 -6.44
CA ASP A 382 13.62 21.98 -6.47
C ASP A 382 14.55 21.94 -7.68
N GLY A 383 14.29 21.04 -8.63
CA GLY A 383 14.90 21.06 -9.96
C GLY A 383 16.43 21.08 -10.04
N SER A 384 17.14 20.82 -8.93
CA SER A 384 18.60 20.89 -8.88
C SER A 384 19.28 19.72 -9.61
N SER A 385 18.56 18.65 -9.92
CA SER A 385 19.01 17.60 -10.82
C SER A 385 18.31 17.78 -12.15
N GLY A 386 19.03 18.11 -13.20
CA GLY A 386 18.50 18.28 -14.56
C GLY A 386 17.95 16.99 -15.20
N GLN A 387 17.55 16.03 -14.39
CA GLN A 387 16.94 14.77 -14.82
C GLN A 387 15.52 14.67 -14.28
N GLN A 388 14.73 15.69 -14.53
CA GLN A 388 13.30 15.51 -14.39
C GLN A 388 12.82 14.47 -15.41
N ILE A 389 11.89 13.64 -14.98
CA ILE A 389 11.16 12.71 -15.83
C ILE A 389 10.64 13.50 -17.02
N GLU A 390 11.24 13.29 -18.20
CA GLU A 390 10.83 13.98 -19.41
C GLU A 390 9.37 13.70 -19.74
N SER A 391 8.57 14.73 -19.76
CA SER A 391 7.22 14.64 -20.29
C SER A 391 7.22 15.04 -21.75
N SER A 392 6.93 14.11 -22.59
CA SER A 392 6.46 14.48 -23.92
C SER A 392 5.05 15.05 -23.77
N LYS A 393 4.95 16.39 -23.88
CA LYS A 393 3.70 17.14 -24.01
C LYS A 393 2.68 16.97 -22.89
N LEU A 394 2.74 17.86 -21.92
CA LEU A 394 1.64 18.14 -21.02
C LEU A 394 0.52 18.81 -21.82
N ASP A 395 -0.67 18.26 -21.74
CA ASP A 395 -1.86 18.96 -22.16
C ASP A 395 -2.21 20.02 -21.11
N PRO A 396 -2.20 21.33 -21.46
CA PRO A 396 -2.44 22.40 -20.50
C PRO A 396 -3.90 22.50 -20.01
N LEU A 397 -4.77 21.60 -20.44
CA LEU A 397 -6.20 21.71 -20.21
C LEU A 397 -6.76 20.91 -19.04
N SER A 398 -5.95 20.25 -18.23
CA SER A 398 -6.49 19.62 -17.02
C SER A 398 -6.66 20.66 -15.90
N GLY A 399 -7.54 21.64 -16.10
CA GLY A 399 -8.04 22.52 -15.04
C GLY A 399 -8.95 21.81 -14.04
N LYS A 400 -8.86 20.50 -13.95
CA LYS A 400 -9.55 19.72 -12.94
C LYS A 400 -8.75 19.80 -11.66
N THR A 401 -9.30 20.49 -10.70
CA THR A 401 -8.83 20.44 -9.32
C THR A 401 -8.75 18.98 -8.89
N TRP A 402 -7.52 18.52 -8.65
CA TRP A 402 -7.31 17.25 -7.99
C TRP A 402 -7.95 17.30 -6.61
N VAL A 403 -9.00 16.52 -6.43
CA VAL A 403 -9.52 16.25 -5.10
C VAL A 403 -8.73 15.07 -4.60
N SER A 404 -7.90 15.31 -3.60
CA SER A 404 -7.25 14.22 -2.89
C SER A 404 -8.33 13.20 -2.57
N PRO A 405 -8.12 11.92 -2.94
CA PRO A 405 -8.92 10.88 -2.37
C PRO A 405 -8.61 10.91 -0.89
N THR A 406 -9.43 11.64 -0.16
CA THR A 406 -9.28 11.80 1.26
C THR A 406 -9.01 10.44 1.89
N GLU A 407 -7.83 10.31 2.51
CA GLU A 407 -7.53 9.24 3.41
C GLU A 407 -7.35 7.85 2.75
N ARG A 408 -6.43 7.76 1.81
CA ARG A 408 -6.01 6.44 1.33
C ARG A 408 -4.77 6.00 2.06
N TYR A 409 -4.91 4.86 2.67
CA TYR A 409 -3.84 4.24 3.43
C TYR A 409 -3.12 3.24 2.54
N ALA A 410 -1.82 3.32 2.58
CA ALA A 410 -1.01 2.34 1.90
C ALA A 410 -1.24 0.98 2.54
N ILE A 411 -1.65 0.06 1.72
CA ILE A 411 -1.78 -1.32 2.10
C ILE A 411 -0.54 -2.02 1.67
N VAL A 412 0.06 -2.70 2.60
CA VAL A 412 1.33 -3.30 2.37
C VAL A 412 1.17 -4.78 2.18
N PRO A 413 1.69 -5.24 1.07
CA PRO A 413 1.71 -6.64 0.78
C PRO A 413 2.82 -7.35 1.51
N ASP A 414 2.60 -8.60 1.58
CA ASP A 414 3.39 -9.58 2.21
C ASP A 414 4.53 -10.14 1.37
N GLU A 415 5.37 -10.84 2.05
CA GLU A 415 6.28 -11.79 1.46
C GLU A 415 5.54 -12.91 0.76
N SER A 416 5.67 -12.86 -0.53
CA SER A 416 5.30 -13.82 -1.50
C SER A 416 5.30 -15.29 -1.21
N GLY A 417 4.32 -15.85 -1.69
CA GLY A 417 4.35 -17.06 -2.51
C GLY A 417 4.77 -18.37 -1.85
N GLN A 418 5.27 -18.35 -0.65
CA GLN A 418 5.30 -19.52 0.19
C GLN A 418 4.17 -19.40 1.18
N THR A 419 3.03 -19.91 0.79
CA THR A 419 2.13 -20.43 1.80
C THR A 419 2.93 -21.45 2.59
N VAL A 420 3.43 -21.02 3.72
CA VAL A 420 3.71 -21.97 4.76
C VAL A 420 2.34 -22.47 5.17
N HIS A 421 1.90 -23.58 4.59
CA HIS A 421 0.86 -24.35 5.21
C HIS A 421 1.43 -24.71 6.58
N SER A 422 1.09 -23.93 7.59
CA SER A 422 1.34 -24.29 8.95
C SER A 422 0.49 -25.52 9.22
N GLY A 423 1.01 -26.66 8.86
CA GLY A 423 0.63 -27.85 9.53
C GLY A 423 0.83 -27.54 11.00
N LYS A 424 -0.12 -27.92 11.84
CA LYS A 424 -0.07 -27.81 13.29
C LYS A 424 1.37 -27.95 13.79
N GLY A 425 2.05 -26.85 14.01
CA GLY A 425 3.44 -26.86 14.41
C GLY A 425 3.77 -25.61 15.14
N ASN A 426 4.28 -25.77 16.31
CA ASN A 426 4.90 -24.77 17.15
C ASN A 426 5.53 -23.66 16.33
N GLY A 427 5.26 -22.41 16.72
CA GLY A 427 5.75 -21.20 16.09
C GLY A 427 7.26 -21.09 16.01
N GLY A 428 7.85 -21.92 15.18
CA GLY A 428 9.22 -21.81 14.75
C GLY A 428 9.25 -20.86 13.57
N ASP A 429 9.98 -19.78 13.73
CA ASP A 429 10.34 -18.90 12.66
C ASP A 429 11.13 -19.69 11.64
N VAL A 430 10.53 -19.98 10.51
CA VAL A 430 11.32 -20.39 9.36
C VAL A 430 11.94 -19.09 8.85
N SER A 431 13.17 -18.81 9.26
CA SER A 431 13.98 -17.78 8.66
C SER A 431 14.14 -18.14 7.19
N VAL A 432 13.40 -17.45 6.35
CA VAL A 432 13.60 -17.53 4.90
C VAL A 432 14.98 -16.95 4.61
N PRO A 433 15.89 -17.68 3.96
CA PRO A 433 17.18 -17.16 3.58
C PRO A 433 16.98 -15.90 2.72
N GLU A 434 17.70 -14.85 3.03
CA GLU A 434 17.51 -13.50 2.47
C GLU A 434 17.72 -13.37 0.98
N ASN A 435 18.31 -14.37 0.35
CA ASN A 435 18.87 -14.23 -0.98
C ASN A 435 18.13 -14.97 -2.09
N ASP A 436 17.15 -15.80 -1.79
CA ASP A 436 16.54 -16.63 -2.80
C ASP A 436 15.03 -16.82 -2.61
N VAL A 437 14.30 -15.71 -2.66
CA VAL A 437 12.87 -15.84 -2.94
C VAL A 437 12.69 -15.90 -4.46
N LYS A 438 13.18 -16.95 -5.08
CA LYS A 438 12.67 -17.35 -6.38
C LYS A 438 11.26 -17.88 -6.14
N ARG A 439 10.28 -17.14 -6.58
CA ARG A 439 8.91 -17.59 -6.59
C ARG A 439 8.80 -18.82 -7.45
N ILE A 440 8.45 -19.93 -6.83
CA ILE A 440 8.10 -21.13 -7.55
C ILE A 440 6.71 -20.88 -8.12
N ARG A 441 6.64 -20.70 -9.42
CA ARG A 441 5.39 -20.77 -10.15
C ARG A 441 4.96 -22.23 -10.14
N MET A 442 3.92 -22.58 -9.41
CA MET A 442 3.20 -23.83 -9.58
C MET A 442 2.02 -23.60 -10.48
#